data_4d54026851c201cea02c93699c403308
#
_entry.id   4d54026851c201cea02c93699c403308
#
_cell.length_a   1.000
_cell.length_b   1.000
_cell.length_c   1.000
_cell.angle_alpha   90.00
_cell.angle_beta   90.00
_cell.angle_gamma   90.00
#
_symmetry.space_group_name_H-M   'P 1'
#
loop_
_entity.id
_entity.type
_entity.pdbx_description
1 polymer ?
#
loop_
_entity_poly.entity_id
_entity_poly.type
_entity_poly.pdbx_seq_one_letter_code
_entity_poly.pdbx_strand_id
1 'polypeptide(L)'
;YWIYLKDMNEIFLDTETTGLSVRDGDKIVEIACIETKNLIPTKKVFHKFINPQKKISQEAFKIHGFSDDFLKDKKKFEDVADELLEFIEGKKLIIHNAPFDIGFLNSELKKANKEILNEKEVVDTLSVARSKYPSSSNSLDNLCKRFNIDLSRRTKHNALLDCELLREVYINLVGEKEPSLIFKENDISIDNSNNHSKIDKNREKIIIKPTAEELKKHGDFLKSELKKNFF
;
A
#
# COMPACT_ATOMS: atom_id res chain seq x y z
N TYR A 1 -9.33 0.92 25.29
CA TYR A 1 -9.39 -0.24 24.40
C TYR A 1 -8.25 -0.11 23.40
N TRP A 2 -7.11 -0.75 23.69
CA TRP A 2 -6.06 -0.99 22.70
C TRP A 2 -6.64 -1.99 21.70
N ILE A 3 -7.00 -1.53 20.51
CA ILE A 3 -7.20 -2.44 19.39
C ILE A 3 -5.82 -3.06 19.18
N TYR A 4 -5.69 -4.34 19.51
CA TYR A 4 -4.58 -5.16 19.04
C TYR A 4 -4.50 -4.95 17.53
N LEU A 5 -3.51 -4.21 17.05
CA LEU A 5 -3.08 -4.28 15.67
C LEU A 5 -2.63 -5.73 15.48
N LYS A 6 -3.55 -6.53 14.95
CA LYS A 6 -3.24 -7.91 14.58
C LYS A 6 -2.06 -7.78 13.62
N ASP A 7 -0.94 -8.43 13.95
CA ASP A 7 0.20 -8.53 13.03
C ASP A 7 -0.32 -8.95 11.67
N MET A 8 -0.48 -8.01 10.77
CA MET A 8 -1.00 -8.28 9.44
C MET A 8 0.17 -8.27 8.47
N ASN A 9 0.34 -9.39 7.78
CA ASN A 9 1.21 -9.46 6.62
C ASN A 9 0.36 -9.18 5.38
N GLU A 10 0.80 -8.21 4.57
CA GLU A 10 0.17 -7.85 3.33
C GLU A 10 1.11 -8.16 2.16
N ILE A 11 0.52 -8.46 1.02
CA ILE A 11 1.19 -8.60 -0.26
C ILE A 11 0.64 -7.55 -1.22
N PHE A 12 1.48 -6.65 -1.68
CA PHE A 12 1.20 -5.81 -2.82
C PHE A 12 1.53 -6.58 -4.08
N LEU A 13 0.54 -6.81 -4.92
CA LEU A 13 0.67 -7.63 -6.12
C LEU A 13 0.24 -6.84 -7.35
N ASP A 14 0.99 -7.03 -8.43
CA ASP A 14 0.69 -6.51 -9.76
C ASP A 14 1.17 -7.49 -10.84
N THR A 15 0.51 -7.48 -12.01
CA THR A 15 0.85 -8.34 -13.14
C THR A 15 0.88 -7.57 -14.46
N GLU A 16 1.81 -7.94 -15.35
CA GLU A 16 1.78 -7.56 -16.76
C GLU A 16 1.32 -8.75 -17.61
N THR A 17 0.67 -8.47 -18.73
CA THR A 17 0.00 -9.50 -19.53
C THR A 17 0.23 -9.31 -21.03
N THR A 18 -0.05 -10.34 -21.84
CA THR A 18 0.04 -10.26 -23.32
C THR A 18 -1.05 -9.42 -23.95
N GLY A 19 -2.09 -9.07 -23.19
CA GLY A 19 -3.26 -8.31 -23.61
C GLY A 19 -4.27 -8.19 -22.48
N LEU A 20 -5.49 -7.76 -22.75
CA LEU A 20 -6.45 -7.34 -21.72
C LEU A 20 -7.50 -8.39 -21.36
N SER A 21 -7.54 -9.54 -22.05
CA SER A 21 -8.68 -10.44 -21.94
C SER A 21 -8.27 -11.90 -21.78
N VAL A 22 -8.54 -12.45 -20.60
CA VAL A 22 -8.42 -13.89 -20.33
C VAL A 22 -9.25 -14.73 -21.31
N ARG A 23 -10.42 -14.21 -21.76
CA ARG A 23 -11.31 -14.91 -22.69
C ARG A 23 -10.68 -15.04 -24.08
N ASP A 24 -9.86 -14.07 -24.48
CA ASP A 24 -9.12 -14.09 -25.75
C ASP A 24 -7.81 -14.90 -25.63
N GLY A 25 -7.63 -15.55 -24.48
CA GLY A 25 -6.49 -16.40 -24.18
C GLY A 25 -5.24 -15.61 -23.83
N ASP A 26 -5.36 -14.35 -23.42
CA ASP A 26 -4.22 -13.59 -22.94
C ASP A 26 -3.65 -14.20 -21.66
N LYS A 27 -2.37 -13.97 -21.43
CA LYS A 27 -1.58 -14.65 -20.40
C LYS A 27 -0.69 -13.67 -19.67
N ILE A 28 -0.27 -14.05 -18.47
CA ILE A 28 0.67 -13.29 -17.65
C ILE A 28 2.08 -13.35 -18.25
N VAL A 29 2.81 -12.24 -18.24
CA VAL A 29 4.21 -12.12 -18.67
C VAL A 29 5.14 -11.69 -17.54
N GLU A 30 4.62 -11.00 -16.53
CA GLU A 30 5.35 -10.61 -15.33
C GLU A 30 4.43 -10.70 -14.12
N ILE A 31 4.97 -11.15 -12.98
CA ILE A 31 4.29 -11.13 -11.67
C ILE A 31 5.25 -10.55 -10.67
N ALA A 32 4.80 -9.58 -9.91
CA ALA A 32 5.52 -9.07 -8.76
C ALA A 32 4.65 -9.08 -7.50
N CYS A 33 5.28 -9.46 -6.38
CA CYS A 33 4.67 -9.38 -5.05
C CYS A 33 5.70 -8.81 -4.08
N ILE A 34 5.31 -7.80 -3.32
CA ILE A 34 6.12 -7.23 -2.23
C ILE A 34 5.43 -7.54 -0.91
N GLU A 35 6.13 -8.24 -0.02
CA GLU A 35 5.62 -8.49 1.33
C GLU A 35 5.86 -7.29 2.24
N THR A 36 4.82 -6.94 3.00
CA THR A 36 4.90 -5.96 4.08
C THR A 36 4.37 -6.55 5.38
N LYS A 37 4.79 -5.96 6.49
CA LYS A 37 4.22 -6.17 7.81
C LYS A 37 3.79 -4.83 8.36
N ASN A 38 2.48 -4.65 8.55
CA ASN A 38 1.91 -3.35 8.92
C ASN A 38 2.37 -2.23 7.95
N LEU A 39 2.28 -2.50 6.65
CA LEU A 39 2.67 -1.63 5.53
C LEU A 39 4.17 -1.30 5.44
N ILE A 40 5.02 -1.89 6.30
CA ILE A 40 6.48 -1.74 6.25
C ILE A 40 7.07 -2.91 5.45
N PRO A 41 7.88 -2.67 4.39
CA PRO A 41 8.47 -3.73 3.59
C PRO A 41 9.34 -4.68 4.42
N THR A 42 9.15 -5.99 4.25
CA THR A 42 9.95 -7.03 4.94
C THR A 42 11.22 -7.42 4.20
N LYS A 43 11.47 -6.85 3.01
CA LYS A 43 12.51 -7.22 2.05
C LYS A 43 12.26 -8.54 1.31
N LYS A 44 11.16 -9.25 1.59
CA LYS A 44 10.77 -10.41 0.80
C LYS A 44 10.00 -9.95 -0.43
N VAL A 45 10.45 -10.40 -1.59
CA VAL A 45 9.89 -10.06 -2.89
C VAL A 45 9.81 -11.33 -3.73
N PHE A 46 8.64 -11.56 -4.32
CA PHE A 46 8.48 -12.52 -5.41
C PHE A 46 8.41 -11.72 -6.71
N HIS A 47 9.31 -11.98 -7.64
CA HIS A 47 9.33 -11.30 -8.93
C HIS A 47 9.78 -12.29 -10.01
N LYS A 48 8.90 -12.53 -10.99
CA LYS A 48 9.15 -13.48 -12.07
C LYS A 48 8.68 -12.92 -13.40
N PHE A 49 9.52 -13.08 -14.42
CA PHE A 49 9.10 -12.99 -15.81
C PHE A 49 8.66 -14.36 -16.29
N ILE A 50 7.56 -14.40 -17.03
CA ILE A 50 6.86 -15.63 -17.42
C ILE A 50 6.87 -15.74 -18.94
N ASN A 51 7.22 -16.94 -19.46
CA ASN A 51 7.00 -17.26 -20.86
C ASN A 51 5.51 -17.56 -21.09
N PRO A 52 4.77 -16.69 -21.75
CA PRO A 52 3.34 -16.89 -21.96
C PRO A 52 3.03 -17.95 -23.02
N GLN A 53 4.02 -18.38 -23.82
CA GLN A 53 3.82 -19.22 -24.99
C GLN A 53 2.74 -18.64 -25.97
N LYS A 54 2.61 -17.34 -25.97
CA LYS A 54 1.68 -16.57 -26.81
C LYS A 54 2.38 -15.26 -27.20
N LYS A 55 2.09 -14.78 -28.40
CA LYS A 55 2.60 -13.48 -28.86
C LYS A 55 2.01 -12.35 -28.06
N ILE A 56 2.84 -11.39 -27.74
CA ILE A 56 2.46 -10.16 -27.05
C ILE A 56 1.76 -9.24 -28.05
N SER A 57 0.62 -8.66 -27.65
CA SER A 57 -0.05 -7.65 -28.47
C SER A 57 0.81 -6.39 -28.59
N GLN A 58 0.65 -5.64 -29.68
CA GLN A 58 1.39 -4.37 -29.85
C GLN A 58 1.04 -3.36 -28.77
N GLU A 59 -0.20 -3.36 -28.30
CA GLU A 59 -0.68 -2.50 -27.22
C GLU A 59 0.02 -2.84 -25.91
N ALA A 60 0.07 -4.12 -25.53
CA ALA A 60 0.76 -4.57 -24.32
C ALA A 60 2.27 -4.26 -24.39
N PHE A 61 2.91 -4.52 -25.54
CA PHE A 61 4.32 -4.17 -25.75
C PHE A 61 4.60 -2.66 -25.55
N LYS A 62 3.71 -1.79 -26.01
CA LYS A 62 3.86 -0.34 -25.78
C LYS A 62 3.79 0.02 -24.28
N ILE A 63 3.01 -0.71 -23.50
CA ILE A 63 2.80 -0.48 -22.07
C ILE A 63 4.02 -0.94 -21.28
N HIS A 64 4.37 -2.25 -21.29
CA HIS A 64 5.42 -2.82 -20.44
C HIS A 64 6.77 -3.00 -21.16
N GLY A 65 6.81 -3.08 -22.50
CA GLY A 65 8.04 -3.13 -23.29
C GLY A 65 8.73 -4.49 -23.36
N PHE A 66 8.14 -5.57 -22.85
CA PHE A 66 8.72 -6.91 -22.96
C PHE A 66 8.46 -7.48 -24.35
N SER A 67 9.51 -7.99 -25.00
CA SER A 67 9.42 -8.65 -26.30
C SER A 67 9.22 -10.16 -26.16
N ASP A 68 8.67 -10.78 -27.19
CA ASP A 68 8.56 -12.25 -27.27
C ASP A 68 9.95 -12.91 -27.10
N ASP A 69 11.01 -12.31 -27.69
CA ASP A 69 12.38 -12.81 -27.54
C ASP A 69 12.92 -12.76 -26.11
N PHE A 70 12.57 -11.72 -25.36
CA PHE A 70 12.96 -11.62 -23.96
C PHE A 70 12.31 -12.69 -23.08
N LEU A 71 11.07 -13.06 -23.41
CA LEU A 71 10.25 -13.96 -22.58
C LEU A 71 10.38 -15.44 -22.97
N LYS A 72 10.87 -15.76 -24.17
CA LYS A 72 10.91 -17.13 -24.68
C LYS A 72 11.66 -18.14 -23.81
N ASP A 73 12.73 -17.67 -23.13
CA ASP A 73 13.61 -18.51 -22.29
C ASP A 73 13.23 -18.44 -20.78
N LYS A 74 12.12 -17.75 -20.44
CA LYS A 74 11.63 -17.67 -19.07
C LYS A 74 10.85 -18.93 -18.71
N LYS A 75 10.68 -19.17 -17.40
CA LYS A 75 9.82 -20.23 -16.89
C LYS A 75 8.37 -19.97 -17.31
N LYS A 76 7.60 -21.05 -17.48
CA LYS A 76 6.15 -20.93 -17.67
C LYS A 76 5.48 -20.66 -16.33
N PHE A 77 4.20 -20.24 -16.35
CA PHE A 77 3.44 -20.01 -15.14
C PHE A 77 3.35 -21.25 -14.25
N GLU A 78 3.11 -22.43 -14.84
CA GLU A 78 3.02 -23.72 -14.15
C GLU A 78 4.28 -24.05 -13.32
N ASP A 79 5.48 -23.61 -13.79
CA ASP A 79 6.76 -23.86 -13.12
C ASP A 79 7.00 -22.97 -11.89
N VAL A 80 6.22 -21.91 -11.72
CA VAL A 80 6.35 -20.92 -10.64
C VAL A 80 5.11 -20.82 -9.76
N ALA A 81 4.03 -21.51 -10.13
CA ALA A 81 2.74 -21.42 -9.45
C ALA A 81 2.83 -21.81 -7.97
N ASP A 82 3.54 -22.89 -7.64
CA ASP A 82 3.70 -23.33 -6.25
C ASP A 82 4.49 -22.31 -5.41
N GLU A 83 5.59 -21.77 -5.95
CA GLU A 83 6.38 -20.73 -5.29
C GLU A 83 5.54 -19.46 -5.04
N LEU A 84 4.66 -19.10 -5.99
CA LEU A 84 3.74 -17.98 -5.83
C LEU A 84 2.71 -18.25 -4.71
N LEU A 85 2.06 -19.41 -4.74
CA LEU A 85 1.05 -19.76 -3.75
C LEU A 85 1.64 -19.81 -2.34
N GLU A 86 2.81 -20.41 -2.15
CA GLU A 86 3.54 -20.41 -0.87
C GLU A 86 3.87 -18.97 -0.41
N PHE A 87 4.29 -18.11 -1.36
CA PHE A 87 4.64 -16.74 -1.04
C PHE A 87 3.45 -15.93 -0.52
N ILE A 88 2.25 -16.14 -1.07
CA ILE A 88 1.04 -15.36 -0.71
C ILE A 88 0.18 -16.03 0.37
N GLU A 89 0.46 -17.28 0.74
CA GLU A 89 -0.34 -18.06 1.69
C GLU A 89 -0.56 -17.32 3.01
N GLY A 90 -1.83 -17.25 3.44
CA GLY A 90 -2.23 -16.65 4.72
C GLY A 90 -2.02 -15.14 4.83
N LYS A 91 -1.74 -14.44 3.72
CA LYS A 91 -1.48 -13.01 3.69
C LYS A 91 -2.59 -12.28 2.95
N LYS A 92 -2.82 -11.03 3.32
CA LYS A 92 -3.81 -10.18 2.68
C LYS A 92 -3.26 -9.64 1.36
N LEU A 93 -3.95 -9.86 0.26
CA LEU A 93 -3.55 -9.33 -1.05
C LEU A 93 -4.09 -7.91 -1.23
N ILE A 94 -3.24 -7.00 -1.71
CA ILE A 94 -3.57 -5.60 -2.02
C ILE A 94 -3.22 -5.38 -3.48
N ILE A 95 -4.24 -5.11 -4.30
CA ILE A 95 -4.14 -5.05 -5.76
C ILE A 95 -4.89 -3.83 -6.27
N HIS A 96 -4.42 -3.19 -7.33
CA HIS A 96 -5.12 -2.07 -7.97
C HIS A 96 -5.91 -2.55 -9.18
N ASN A 97 -7.23 -2.51 -9.14
CA ASN A 97 -8.14 -3.15 -10.10
C ASN A 97 -8.07 -4.68 -10.01
N ALA A 98 -8.17 -5.20 -8.79
CA ALA A 98 -8.00 -6.61 -8.44
C ALA A 98 -8.74 -7.61 -9.35
N PRO A 99 -9.96 -7.35 -9.88
CA PRO A 99 -10.63 -8.27 -10.79
C PRO A 99 -9.80 -8.62 -12.04
N PHE A 100 -8.95 -7.71 -12.50
CA PHE A 100 -8.06 -7.95 -13.64
C PHE A 100 -7.01 -8.99 -13.29
N ASP A 101 -6.17 -8.72 -12.30
CA ASP A 101 -5.05 -9.59 -11.92
C ASP A 101 -5.53 -10.94 -11.39
N ILE A 102 -6.53 -10.95 -10.53
CA ILE A 102 -7.13 -12.19 -10.00
C ILE A 102 -7.74 -13.02 -11.12
N GLY A 103 -8.37 -12.39 -12.10
CA GLY A 103 -8.89 -13.09 -13.27
C GLY A 103 -7.80 -13.83 -14.05
N PHE A 104 -6.68 -13.17 -14.31
CA PHE A 104 -5.52 -13.78 -14.98
C PHE A 104 -4.87 -14.86 -14.13
N LEU A 105 -4.58 -14.58 -12.85
CA LEU A 105 -3.99 -15.54 -11.92
C LEU A 105 -4.84 -16.80 -11.81
N ASN A 106 -6.14 -16.66 -11.58
CA ASN A 106 -7.05 -17.79 -11.45
C ASN A 106 -7.17 -18.60 -12.74
N SER A 107 -7.10 -17.94 -13.92
CA SER A 107 -7.06 -18.64 -15.21
C SER A 107 -5.80 -19.49 -15.36
N GLU A 108 -4.64 -18.95 -15.01
CA GLU A 108 -3.37 -19.67 -15.11
C GLU A 108 -3.25 -20.76 -14.04
N LEU A 109 -3.68 -20.50 -12.79
CA LEU A 109 -3.73 -21.49 -11.71
C LEU A 109 -4.61 -22.68 -12.06
N LYS A 110 -5.80 -22.42 -12.63
CA LYS A 110 -6.71 -23.48 -13.09
C LYS A 110 -6.06 -24.34 -14.18
N LYS A 111 -5.34 -23.77 -15.13
CA LYS A 111 -4.61 -24.51 -16.17
C LYS A 111 -3.47 -25.34 -15.59
N ALA A 112 -2.83 -24.85 -14.52
CA ALA A 112 -1.78 -25.56 -13.78
C ALA A 112 -2.35 -26.61 -12.79
N ASN A 113 -3.68 -26.83 -12.75
CA ASN A 113 -4.36 -27.71 -11.78
C ASN A 113 -4.07 -27.34 -10.32
N LYS A 114 -4.00 -26.03 -10.03
CA LYS A 114 -3.79 -25.47 -8.68
C LYS A 114 -5.08 -24.85 -8.15
N GLU A 115 -5.12 -24.65 -6.82
CA GLU A 115 -6.21 -23.96 -6.16
C GLU A 115 -6.26 -22.49 -6.60
N ILE A 116 -7.46 -21.97 -6.84
CA ILE A 116 -7.68 -20.58 -7.25
C ILE A 116 -7.72 -19.67 -6.02
N LEU A 117 -7.34 -18.43 -6.21
CA LEU A 117 -7.33 -17.40 -5.18
C LEU A 117 -8.75 -17.00 -4.78
N ASN A 118 -8.96 -16.83 -3.47
CA ASN A 118 -10.24 -16.36 -2.94
C ASN A 118 -10.31 -14.84 -2.97
N GLU A 119 -11.23 -14.28 -3.72
CA GLU A 119 -11.42 -12.83 -3.84
C GLU A 119 -11.74 -12.13 -2.50
N LYS A 120 -12.28 -12.85 -1.51
CA LYS A 120 -12.58 -12.28 -0.19
C LYS A 120 -11.33 -11.88 0.62
N GLU A 121 -10.17 -12.39 0.26
CA GLU A 121 -8.89 -12.09 0.89
C GLU A 121 -8.14 -10.96 0.16
N VAL A 122 -8.78 -10.37 -0.85
CA VAL A 122 -8.19 -9.34 -1.70
C VAL A 122 -8.79 -7.97 -1.40
N VAL A 123 -7.94 -6.97 -1.30
CA VAL A 123 -8.33 -5.56 -1.25
C VAL A 123 -8.14 -4.95 -2.63
N ASP A 124 -9.23 -4.56 -3.26
CA ASP A 124 -9.19 -3.76 -4.47
C ASP A 124 -9.04 -2.27 -4.15
N THR A 125 -7.83 -1.75 -4.31
CA THR A 125 -7.54 -0.33 -4.02
C THR A 125 -8.23 0.63 -4.98
N LEU A 126 -8.60 0.19 -6.20
CA LEU A 126 -9.40 0.99 -7.13
C LEU A 126 -10.81 1.21 -6.59
N SER A 127 -11.43 0.19 -6.01
CA SER A 127 -12.74 0.29 -5.34
C SER A 127 -12.67 1.22 -4.13
N VAL A 128 -11.62 1.12 -3.31
CA VAL A 128 -11.37 2.03 -2.18
C VAL A 128 -11.23 3.47 -2.67
N ALA A 129 -10.42 3.69 -3.71
CA ALA A 129 -10.20 5.01 -4.28
C ALA A 129 -11.48 5.62 -4.87
N ARG A 130 -12.30 4.83 -5.59
CA ARG A 130 -13.59 5.26 -6.12
C ARG A 130 -14.56 5.68 -5.05
N SER A 131 -14.57 5.00 -3.90
CA SER A 131 -15.41 5.37 -2.75
C SER A 131 -14.97 6.69 -2.14
N LYS A 132 -13.65 6.96 -2.07
CA LYS A 132 -13.11 8.21 -1.51
C LYS A 132 -13.16 9.38 -2.49
N TYR A 133 -12.98 9.13 -3.76
CA TYR A 133 -12.87 10.12 -4.82
C TYR A 133 -13.81 9.77 -5.99
N PRO A 134 -15.13 9.80 -5.75
CA PRO A 134 -16.12 9.54 -6.78
C PRO A 134 -15.95 10.50 -7.93
N SER A 135 -16.19 10.45 -9.06
CA SER A 135 -16.09 11.44 -10.17
C SER A 135 -14.66 11.83 -10.56
N SER A 136 -13.64 11.18 -10.01
CA SER A 136 -12.24 11.42 -10.38
C SER A 136 -11.65 10.21 -11.09
N SER A 137 -10.63 10.42 -11.93
CA SER A 137 -9.82 9.31 -12.42
C SER A 137 -8.99 8.74 -11.28
N ASN A 138 -9.13 7.44 -11.04
CA ASN A 138 -8.50 6.71 -9.96
C ASN A 138 -7.52 5.65 -10.46
N SER A 139 -6.90 5.84 -11.65
CA SER A 139 -5.78 5.02 -12.07
C SER A 139 -4.59 5.17 -11.11
N LEU A 140 -3.70 4.20 -11.06
CA LEU A 140 -2.50 4.25 -10.20
C LEU A 140 -1.71 5.54 -10.43
N ASP A 141 -1.48 5.95 -11.69
CA ASP A 141 -0.82 7.21 -12.06
C ASP A 141 -1.52 8.45 -11.49
N ASN A 142 -2.85 8.50 -11.60
CA ASN A 142 -3.61 9.64 -11.12
C ASN A 142 -3.65 9.71 -9.60
N LEU A 143 -3.64 8.56 -8.93
CA LEU A 143 -3.51 8.50 -7.47
C LEU A 143 -2.11 8.92 -7.03
N CYS A 144 -1.06 8.46 -7.71
CA CYS A 144 0.30 8.91 -7.45
C CYS A 144 0.44 10.43 -7.59
N LYS A 145 -0.08 11.02 -8.67
CA LYS A 145 -0.10 12.48 -8.86
C LYS A 145 -0.87 13.20 -7.76
N ARG A 146 -2.03 12.67 -7.36
CA ARG A 146 -2.85 13.23 -6.28
C ARG A 146 -2.13 13.26 -4.94
N PHE A 147 -1.36 12.22 -4.65
CA PHE A 147 -0.63 12.08 -3.38
C PHE A 147 0.81 12.59 -3.45
N ASN A 148 1.21 13.23 -4.55
CA ASN A 148 2.57 13.72 -4.79
C ASN A 148 3.63 12.60 -4.66
N ILE A 149 3.32 11.40 -5.15
CA ILE A 149 4.24 10.27 -5.23
C ILE A 149 5.05 10.42 -6.52
N ASP A 150 6.38 10.27 -6.41
CA ASP A 150 7.28 10.43 -7.54
C ASP A 150 7.14 9.30 -8.57
N LEU A 151 6.84 9.67 -9.81
CA LEU A 151 6.72 8.79 -10.96
C LEU A 151 7.94 8.83 -11.89
N SER A 152 9.00 9.55 -11.55
CA SER A 152 10.14 9.77 -12.45
C SER A 152 10.81 8.48 -12.92
N ARG A 153 10.79 7.44 -12.11
CA ARG A 153 11.32 6.11 -12.42
C ARG A 153 10.42 5.26 -13.31
N ARG A 154 9.15 5.65 -13.48
CA ARG A 154 8.13 4.88 -14.21
C ARG A 154 8.04 5.32 -15.67
N THR A 155 9.04 4.96 -16.46
CA THR A 155 9.05 5.21 -17.92
C THR A 155 8.15 4.25 -18.70
N LYS A 156 7.97 3.04 -18.17
CA LYS A 156 7.05 2.01 -18.64
C LYS A 156 6.44 1.29 -17.45
N HIS A 157 5.34 0.58 -17.67
CA HIS A 157 4.75 -0.27 -16.65
C HIS A 157 5.71 -1.43 -16.34
N ASN A 158 5.85 -1.73 -15.07
CA ASN A 158 6.64 -2.84 -14.55
C ASN A 158 6.03 -3.27 -13.22
N ALA A 159 5.65 -4.52 -13.13
CA ALA A 159 4.87 -5.00 -12.00
C ALA A 159 5.57 -4.76 -10.64
N LEU A 160 6.90 -4.86 -10.57
CA LEU A 160 7.61 -4.62 -9.31
C LEU A 160 7.55 -3.15 -8.88
N LEU A 161 7.80 -2.22 -9.80
CA LEU A 161 7.69 -0.79 -9.51
C LEU A 161 6.24 -0.40 -9.18
N ASP A 162 5.27 -1.00 -9.88
CA ASP A 162 3.85 -0.72 -9.65
C ASP A 162 3.40 -1.23 -8.28
N CYS A 163 3.94 -2.34 -7.77
CA CYS A 163 3.76 -2.77 -6.37
C CYS A 163 4.33 -1.75 -5.37
N GLU A 164 5.52 -1.16 -5.62
CA GLU A 164 6.10 -0.11 -4.76
C GLU A 164 5.19 1.12 -4.72
N LEU A 165 4.76 1.60 -5.88
CA LEU A 165 3.87 2.75 -6.01
C LEU A 165 2.49 2.48 -5.39
N LEU A 166 1.96 1.28 -5.61
CA LEU A 166 0.68 0.86 -5.04
C LEU A 166 0.71 0.87 -3.50
N ARG A 167 1.81 0.43 -2.90
CA ARG A 167 1.99 0.51 -1.45
C ARG A 167 1.91 1.96 -0.95
N GLU A 168 2.61 2.88 -1.60
CA GLU A 168 2.57 4.28 -1.21
C GLU A 168 1.18 4.90 -1.40
N VAL A 169 0.51 4.56 -2.50
CA VAL A 169 -0.87 4.96 -2.74
C VAL A 169 -1.80 4.41 -1.67
N TYR A 170 -1.65 3.12 -1.31
CA TYR A 170 -2.51 2.48 -0.32
C TYR A 170 -2.36 3.10 1.07
N ILE A 171 -1.14 3.41 1.52
CA ILE A 171 -0.89 4.13 2.78
C ILE A 171 -1.65 5.46 2.82
N ASN A 172 -1.65 6.22 1.71
CA ASN A 172 -2.42 7.46 1.63
C ASN A 172 -3.94 7.23 1.58
N LEU A 173 -4.37 6.15 0.91
CA LEU A 173 -5.80 5.80 0.82
C LEU A 173 -6.37 5.41 2.18
N VAL A 174 -5.63 4.68 3.01
CA VAL A 174 -6.10 4.28 4.35
C VAL A 174 -5.87 5.36 5.40
N GLY A 175 -5.15 6.43 5.06
CA GLY A 175 -4.93 7.58 5.96
C GLY A 175 -3.87 7.34 7.03
N GLU A 176 -2.98 6.38 6.82
CA GLU A 176 -1.97 6.01 7.83
C GLU A 176 -0.68 6.84 7.80
N LYS A 177 -0.58 7.85 6.91
CA LYS A 177 0.58 8.77 6.91
C LYS A 177 0.64 9.68 8.13
N GLU A 178 -0.50 10.04 8.67
CA GLU A 178 -0.59 10.86 9.86
C GLU A 178 -1.59 10.22 10.84
N PRO A 179 -1.19 9.89 12.07
CA PRO A 179 -2.16 9.55 13.08
C PRO A 179 -3.07 10.76 13.24
N SER A 180 -4.30 10.67 12.74
CA SER A 180 -5.28 11.70 13.01
C SER A 180 -5.47 11.74 14.53
N LEU A 181 -5.10 12.85 15.16
CA LEU A 181 -5.52 13.15 16.51
C LEU A 181 -7.05 13.33 16.44
N ILE A 182 -7.76 12.21 16.47
CA ILE A 182 -9.20 12.24 16.68
C ILE A 182 -9.36 12.65 18.15
N PHE A 183 -9.46 13.95 18.37
CA PHE A 183 -10.11 14.41 19.59
C PHE A 183 -11.54 13.88 19.48
N LYS A 184 -11.85 12.80 20.21
CA LYS A 184 -13.23 12.49 20.48
C LYS A 184 -13.77 13.75 21.17
N GLU A 185 -14.52 14.57 20.45
CA GLU A 185 -15.49 15.43 21.09
C GLU A 185 -16.33 14.46 21.92
N ASN A 186 -16.02 14.39 23.22
CA ASN A 186 -16.96 13.78 24.14
C ASN A 186 -18.26 14.47 23.84
N ASP A 187 -19.30 13.71 23.54
CA ASP A 187 -20.68 14.19 23.46
C ASP A 187 -20.99 15.00 24.70
N ILE A 188 -20.62 16.27 24.68
CA ILE A 188 -21.19 17.24 25.56
C ILE A 188 -22.52 17.53 24.88
N SER A 189 -23.52 16.69 25.18
CA SER A 189 -24.90 17.06 25.01
C SER A 189 -25.08 18.39 25.76
N ILE A 190 -25.06 19.49 25.02
CA ILE A 190 -25.45 20.79 25.56
C ILE A 190 -26.95 20.68 25.77
N ASP A 191 -27.30 20.20 26.93
CA ASP A 191 -28.65 20.36 27.45
C ASP A 191 -28.85 21.87 27.67
N ASN A 192 -29.64 22.50 26.79
CA ASN A 192 -30.05 23.90 26.88
C ASN A 192 -31.01 24.08 28.03
N SER A 193 -30.64 23.71 29.24
CA SER A 193 -31.28 24.14 30.46
C SER A 193 -30.37 25.15 31.16
N ASN A 194 -30.83 26.39 31.19
CA ASN A 194 -30.24 27.54 31.87
C ASN A 194 -29.79 27.19 33.30
N ASN A 195 -28.54 26.79 33.50
CA ASN A 195 -27.90 26.84 34.78
C ASN A 195 -26.46 27.36 34.59
N HIS A 196 -26.28 28.64 34.82
CA HIS A 196 -24.99 29.27 35.02
C HIS A 196 -24.26 28.59 36.19
N SER A 197 -23.62 27.47 35.96
CA SER A 197 -22.64 26.95 36.91
C SER A 197 -21.40 27.85 36.86
N LYS A 198 -21.17 28.52 37.99
CA LYS A 198 -20.02 29.39 38.25
C LYS A 198 -18.74 28.63 37.92
N ILE A 199 -17.98 29.12 36.90
CA ILE A 199 -16.62 28.70 36.66
C ILE A 199 -15.84 28.99 37.93
N ASP A 200 -15.37 27.94 38.59
CA ASP A 200 -14.51 28.03 39.76
C ASP A 200 -13.18 28.69 39.36
N LYS A 201 -13.06 29.99 39.69
CA LYS A 201 -11.89 30.81 39.34
C LYS A 201 -10.65 30.45 40.16
N ASN A 202 -10.70 29.42 41.02
CA ASN A 202 -9.59 28.99 41.90
C ASN A 202 -8.86 27.73 41.42
N ARG A 203 -8.72 27.48 40.12
CA ARG A 203 -7.74 26.53 39.66
C ARG A 203 -6.35 27.20 39.75
N GLU A 204 -5.64 26.97 40.86
CA GLU A 204 -4.21 27.31 40.95
C GLU A 204 -3.48 26.64 39.75
N LYS A 205 -2.91 27.49 38.90
CA LYS A 205 -2.01 26.99 37.85
C LYS A 205 -0.78 26.42 38.55
N ILE A 206 -0.66 25.10 38.59
CA ILE A 206 0.55 24.43 39.05
C ILE A 206 1.63 24.73 38.00
N ILE A 207 2.48 25.71 38.28
CA ILE A 207 3.63 26.00 37.44
C ILE A 207 4.79 25.14 38.01
N ILE A 208 5.10 24.05 37.30
CA ILE A 208 6.26 23.20 37.59
C ILE A 208 7.47 23.95 37.03
N LYS A 209 8.33 24.42 37.94
CA LYS A 209 9.63 25.02 37.58
C LYS A 209 10.67 23.91 37.51
N PRO A 210 11.53 23.89 36.46
CA PRO A 210 12.61 22.92 36.40
C PRO A 210 13.59 23.10 37.55
N THR A 211 14.13 22.00 38.01
CA THR A 211 15.17 22.01 39.09
C THR A 211 16.49 22.56 38.53
N ALA A 212 17.36 23.01 39.44
CA ALA A 212 18.70 23.49 39.04
C ALA A 212 19.53 22.42 38.33
N GLU A 213 19.34 21.15 38.68
CA GLU A 213 19.99 20.00 37.99
C GLU A 213 19.47 19.78 36.58
N GLU A 214 18.16 19.88 36.36
CA GLU A 214 17.54 19.77 35.02
C GLU A 214 17.99 20.93 34.12
N LEU A 215 18.06 22.15 34.65
CA LEU A 215 18.56 23.31 33.89
C LEU A 215 20.03 23.14 33.52
N LYS A 216 20.84 22.59 34.41
CA LYS A 216 22.25 22.31 34.11
C LYS A 216 22.41 21.25 33.03
N LYS A 217 21.70 20.12 33.17
CA LYS A 217 21.69 19.04 32.12
C LYS A 217 21.22 19.57 30.76
N HIS A 218 20.18 20.41 30.76
CA HIS A 218 19.69 21.04 29.53
C HIS A 218 20.76 21.97 28.92
N GLY A 219 21.44 22.79 29.73
CA GLY A 219 22.50 23.65 29.25
C GLY A 219 23.71 22.88 28.69
N ASP A 220 24.09 21.77 29.34
CA ASP A 220 25.16 20.90 28.84
C ASP A 220 24.77 20.21 27.52
N PHE A 221 23.55 19.75 27.40
CA PHE A 221 23.00 19.20 26.15
C PHE A 221 23.02 20.22 25.00
N LEU A 222 22.57 21.46 25.26
CA LEU A 222 22.58 22.51 24.23
C LEU A 222 24.02 22.84 23.77
N LYS A 223 25.01 22.77 24.64
CA LYS A 223 26.41 23.01 24.27
C LYS A 223 27.05 21.85 23.51
N SER A 224 26.66 20.61 23.80
CA SER A 224 27.24 19.42 23.17
C SER A 224 26.62 19.13 21.82
N GLU A 225 25.31 19.28 21.69
CA GLU A 225 24.56 18.81 20.51
C GLU A 225 24.19 19.95 19.52
N LEU A 226 24.09 21.19 20.01
CA LEU A 226 23.73 22.32 19.13
C LEU A 226 24.97 23.20 18.88
N LYS A 227 25.33 23.37 17.61
CA LYS A 227 26.46 24.21 17.17
C LYS A 227 26.23 25.71 17.37
N LYS A 228 25.05 26.15 17.79
CA LYS A 228 24.70 27.54 18.08
C LYS A 228 23.75 27.59 19.30
N ASN A 229 24.11 28.38 20.30
CA ASN A 229 23.17 28.78 21.36
C ASN A 229 22.20 29.82 20.78
N PHE A 230 20.91 29.55 20.85
CA PHE A 230 19.86 30.48 20.43
C PHE A 230 19.27 31.30 21.60
N PHE A 231 19.89 31.26 22.79
CA PHE A 231 19.48 32.01 23.98
C PHE A 231 20.67 32.72 24.59
#